data_b45c4da2e6f27861ebd107f5ac9dd4ad
#
_entry.id   b45c4da2e6f27861ebd107f5ac9dd4ad
#
_cell.length_a   1.000
_cell.length_b   1.000
_cell.length_c   1.000
_cell.angle_alpha   90.00
_cell.angle_beta   90.00
_cell.angle_gamma   90.00
#
_symmetry.space_group_name_H-M   'P 1'
#
loop_
_entity.id
_entity.type
_entity.pdbx_description
1 polymer ?
#
loop_
_entity_poly.entity_id
_entity_poly.type
_entity_poly.pdbx_seq_one_letter_code
_entity_poly.pdbx_strand_id
1 'polypeptide(L)'
;GQQLRIPGQFAPPVYSIDYGPVVVEGRGWGHGRGMGQYGALGYAVDEGWGRDQILDHYYGGTTPMVVPDVEIGIRLLSNDNKATTVHLSDGVLLVAGLQGPWTVVDATAVRLVLDGDVDRYHVYSGSSCGGGFTDTGLLVNSPVARIAPAWPTGSTPYSTGGVASTADGVAYDLVDQATAGLDQTLQLCEGATSATWYRGEIRAARYGARQRTVNWVAVEQYLRSVVPSEMPSVWSEMGDGAGQEALEAQAVAARSYALAEVRYEYAKTCDTIRCQVYSGRRSRRGSSGWDHETAETDAAVTATTGMVRLMDGIVSRTEFSASTGGHTVTADFVGVVDAGDDVSINPVHRWTDEVDAARVADTFGLGPLYEIEVVERDGFGDDGGRAVEVELRARDGNRFVVSGNRFRREFGLRSNWFGVAYGPPDAGSAFPDPQVDEYRVTTGYSVEDLASIQAAADHLQMTTPEFQRAAVWVVAFLVNLSGGATNPVDAPAVTGSEKVTTAYFAAASDQQAIEQVAAGFGLNGAEAQAVSVTLLVFLVGLAGAAGR
;
A
#
# COMPACT_ATOMS: atom_id res chain seq x y z
N GLY A 1 19.52 34.42 -30.80
CA GLY A 1 20.42 33.32 -30.54
C GLY A 1 20.09 32.18 -31.48
N GLN A 2 20.94 31.86 -32.48
CA GLN A 2 20.82 30.67 -33.29
C GLN A 2 21.23 29.47 -32.43
N GLN A 3 20.33 28.53 -32.19
CA GLN A 3 20.70 27.20 -31.68
C GLN A 3 21.54 26.50 -32.76
N LEU A 4 22.78 26.18 -32.43
CA LEU A 4 23.63 25.31 -33.23
C LEU A 4 22.97 23.92 -33.25
N ARG A 5 22.36 23.53 -34.36
CA ARG A 5 22.01 22.13 -34.60
C ARG A 5 23.30 21.38 -34.93
N ILE A 6 23.71 20.49 -34.07
CA ILE A 6 24.79 19.54 -34.37
C ILE A 6 24.18 18.48 -35.30
N PRO A 7 24.68 18.31 -36.53
CA PRO A 7 24.22 17.22 -37.42
C PRO A 7 24.67 15.89 -36.80
N GLY A 8 23.72 15.01 -36.53
CA GLY A 8 24.00 13.69 -35.94
C GLY A 8 23.45 13.45 -34.54
N GLN A 9 22.70 14.39 -33.98
CA GLN A 9 21.90 14.07 -32.80
C GLN A 9 20.89 13.01 -33.21
N PHE A 10 21.08 11.77 -32.75
CA PHE A 10 20.03 10.76 -32.72
C PHE A 10 18.93 11.35 -31.84
N ALA A 11 17.88 11.90 -32.47
CA ALA A 11 16.64 12.10 -31.75
C ALA A 11 16.24 10.70 -31.24
N PRO A 12 15.91 10.55 -29.95
CA PRO A 12 15.26 9.31 -29.52
C PRO A 12 14.10 9.05 -30.46
N PRO A 13 13.79 7.78 -30.76
CA PRO A 13 12.72 7.47 -31.69
C PRO A 13 11.47 8.18 -31.21
N VAL A 14 10.94 9.07 -32.07
CA VAL A 14 9.77 9.89 -31.78
C VAL A 14 8.57 8.98 -31.89
N TYR A 15 8.16 8.37 -30.81
CA TYR A 15 6.89 7.67 -30.71
C TYR A 15 5.81 8.72 -30.47
N SER A 16 5.04 9.05 -31.49
CA SER A 16 3.91 9.93 -31.33
C SER A 16 2.76 9.16 -30.69
N ILE A 17 2.35 9.55 -29.50
CA ILE A 17 1.13 9.06 -28.85
C ILE A 17 -0.06 9.76 -29.50
N ASP A 18 -0.42 9.39 -30.75
CA ASP A 18 -1.60 9.93 -31.40
C ASP A 18 -2.84 9.17 -30.93
N TYR A 19 -3.53 9.64 -29.89
CA TYR A 19 -4.89 9.22 -29.50
C TYR A 19 -5.11 7.70 -29.29
N GLY A 20 -4.10 6.95 -28.93
CA GLY A 20 -4.20 5.52 -28.62
C GLY A 20 -3.97 5.22 -27.14
N PRO A 21 -4.21 3.97 -26.71
CA PRO A 21 -3.82 3.53 -25.38
C PRO A 21 -2.29 3.56 -25.24
N VAL A 22 -1.84 4.10 -24.12
CA VAL A 22 -0.44 4.07 -23.70
C VAL A 22 -0.27 2.86 -22.78
N VAL A 23 0.60 1.95 -23.13
CA VAL A 23 0.90 0.79 -22.30
C VAL A 23 1.75 1.22 -21.11
N VAL A 24 1.31 0.86 -19.92
CA VAL A 24 2.00 1.11 -18.67
C VAL A 24 2.33 -0.24 -18.05
N GLU A 25 3.59 -0.50 -17.85
CA GLU A 25 4.06 -1.68 -17.14
C GLU A 25 4.47 -1.30 -15.73
N GLY A 26 4.17 -2.16 -14.76
CA GLY A 26 4.45 -1.82 -13.38
C GLY A 26 4.65 -3.03 -12.49
N ARG A 27 4.96 -2.74 -11.22
CA ARG A 27 5.23 -3.72 -10.17
C ARG A 27 4.46 -3.37 -8.92
N GLY A 28 3.97 -4.40 -8.22
CA GLY A 28 3.30 -4.27 -6.95
C GLY A 28 1.89 -3.67 -7.01
N TRP A 29 1.19 -3.77 -5.88
CA TRP A 29 -0.14 -3.19 -5.69
C TRP A 29 -0.24 -2.53 -4.32
N GLY A 30 -0.52 -1.26 -4.30
CA GLY A 30 -0.65 -0.46 -3.09
C GLY A 30 0.40 0.64 -2.98
N HIS A 31 0.61 1.12 -1.77
CA HIS A 31 1.57 2.19 -1.48
C HIS A 31 3.00 1.69 -1.26
N GLY A 32 3.18 0.38 -1.07
CA GLY A 32 4.49 -0.27 -0.87
C GLY A 32 5.18 0.03 0.46
N ARG A 33 4.54 0.71 1.42
CA ARG A 33 5.11 0.97 2.74
C ARG A 33 4.83 -0.18 3.69
N GLY A 34 5.82 -0.52 4.52
CA GLY A 34 5.73 -1.60 5.49
C GLY A 34 5.63 -2.97 4.84
N MET A 35 4.82 -3.87 5.39
CA MET A 35 4.76 -5.27 4.97
C MET A 35 4.02 -5.46 3.64
N GLY A 36 4.65 -6.19 2.72
CA GLY A 36 4.00 -6.77 1.55
C GLY A 36 3.24 -8.04 1.95
N GLN A 37 1.94 -8.11 1.65
CA GLN A 37 1.13 -9.27 2.01
C GLN A 37 1.57 -10.52 1.23
N TYR A 38 1.77 -10.39 -0.10
CA TYR A 38 2.36 -11.47 -0.90
C TYR A 38 3.81 -11.73 -0.50
N GLY A 39 4.58 -10.70 -0.14
CA GLY A 39 5.94 -10.86 0.34
C GLY A 39 6.01 -11.67 1.64
N ALA A 40 5.14 -11.35 2.61
CA ALA A 40 5.03 -12.13 3.84
C ALA A 40 4.68 -13.60 3.57
N LEU A 41 3.77 -13.86 2.62
CA LEU A 41 3.45 -15.22 2.20
C LEU A 41 4.66 -15.92 1.58
N GLY A 42 5.36 -15.28 0.62
CA GLY A 42 6.52 -15.88 -0.03
C GLY A 42 7.64 -16.21 0.97
N TYR A 43 7.94 -15.30 1.88
CA TYR A 43 8.91 -15.60 2.96
C TYR A 43 8.47 -16.77 3.84
N ALA A 44 7.18 -16.91 4.14
CA ALA A 44 6.67 -18.03 4.90
C ALA A 44 6.77 -19.36 4.14
N VAL A 45 6.28 -19.40 2.90
CA VAL A 45 6.11 -20.66 2.15
C VAL A 45 7.36 -21.10 1.38
N ASP A 46 8.16 -20.16 0.86
CA ASP A 46 9.32 -20.47 0.03
C ASP A 46 10.61 -20.45 0.85
N GLU A 47 10.71 -19.59 1.88
CA GLU A 47 11.91 -19.41 2.71
C GLU A 47 11.76 -20.02 4.11
N GLY A 48 10.54 -20.45 4.51
CA GLY A 48 10.27 -21.05 5.83
C GLY A 48 10.41 -20.06 7.00
N TRP A 49 10.18 -18.77 6.76
CA TRP A 49 10.27 -17.78 7.83
C TRP A 49 9.05 -17.84 8.74
N GLY A 50 9.31 -17.78 10.04
CA GLY A 50 8.27 -17.57 11.02
C GLY A 50 7.79 -16.12 11.07
N ARG A 51 6.61 -15.90 11.64
CA ARG A 51 5.97 -14.59 11.85
C ARG A 51 6.94 -13.52 12.36
N ASP A 52 7.75 -13.83 13.36
CA ASP A 52 8.63 -12.84 13.99
C ASP A 52 9.75 -12.39 13.05
N GLN A 53 10.29 -13.30 12.22
CA GLN A 53 11.28 -12.96 11.18
C GLN A 53 10.66 -12.04 10.11
N ILE A 54 9.43 -12.35 9.68
CA ILE A 54 8.67 -11.52 8.73
C ILE A 54 8.47 -10.11 9.29
N LEU A 55 8.00 -9.99 10.53
CA LEU A 55 7.76 -8.71 11.19
C LEU A 55 9.04 -7.91 11.40
N ASP A 56 10.14 -8.56 11.80
CA ASP A 56 11.44 -7.92 12.01
C ASP A 56 12.02 -7.41 10.70
N HIS A 57 11.79 -8.12 9.59
CA HIS A 57 12.22 -7.71 8.25
C HIS A 57 11.55 -6.41 7.81
N TYR A 58 10.21 -6.36 7.86
CA TYR A 58 9.47 -5.20 7.34
C TYR A 58 9.41 -4.01 8.31
N TYR A 59 9.48 -4.28 9.61
CA TYR A 59 9.34 -3.26 10.66
C TYR A 59 10.62 -3.18 11.52
N GLY A 60 11.76 -3.16 10.84
CA GLY A 60 13.08 -3.05 11.48
C GLY A 60 13.15 -1.87 12.46
N GLY A 61 13.83 -2.08 13.59
CA GLY A 61 13.92 -1.10 14.67
C GLY A 61 12.74 -1.12 15.66
N THR A 62 11.71 -1.95 15.42
CA THR A 62 10.63 -2.17 16.39
C THR A 62 10.92 -3.36 17.31
N THR A 63 10.25 -3.38 18.46
CA THR A 63 10.29 -4.50 19.41
C THR A 63 8.91 -5.09 19.63
N PRO A 64 8.78 -6.43 19.78
CA PRO A 64 7.51 -7.05 20.10
C PRO A 64 7.08 -6.75 21.54
N MET A 65 5.79 -6.59 21.77
CA MET A 65 5.17 -6.42 23.07
C MET A 65 3.80 -7.10 23.09
N VAL A 66 3.36 -7.53 24.25
CA VAL A 66 1.98 -7.99 24.47
C VAL A 66 1.24 -6.92 25.28
N VAL A 67 0.12 -6.43 24.75
CA VAL A 67 -0.74 -5.45 25.40
C VAL A 67 -2.10 -6.07 25.77
N PRO A 68 -2.80 -5.55 26.76
CA PRO A 68 -4.18 -5.97 27.06
C PRO A 68 -5.09 -5.74 25.85
N ASP A 69 -6.10 -6.61 25.68
CA ASP A 69 -7.19 -6.35 24.74
C ASP A 69 -8.00 -5.12 25.21
N VAL A 70 -8.18 -4.18 24.31
CA VAL A 70 -8.89 -2.93 24.56
C VAL A 70 -9.96 -2.72 23.49
N GLU A 71 -11.02 -2.02 23.86
CA GLU A 71 -12.05 -1.65 22.89
C GLU A 71 -11.64 -0.42 22.08
N ILE A 72 -11.96 -0.44 20.80
CA ILE A 72 -11.74 0.67 19.85
C ILE A 72 -13.03 1.01 19.12
N GLY A 73 -13.14 2.27 18.67
CA GLY A 73 -14.22 2.73 17.82
C GLY A 73 -13.85 2.70 16.36
N ILE A 74 -14.69 2.07 15.54
CA ILE A 74 -14.58 2.02 14.08
C ILE A 74 -15.73 2.83 13.47
N ARG A 75 -15.44 3.92 12.78
CA ARG A 75 -16.44 4.69 12.05
C ARG A 75 -16.92 3.92 10.84
N LEU A 76 -18.23 3.70 10.74
CA LEU A 76 -18.89 3.02 9.62
C LEU A 76 -19.33 4.06 8.59
N LEU A 77 -18.47 4.29 7.59
CA LEU A 77 -18.59 5.40 6.63
C LEU A 77 -19.86 5.35 5.79
N SER A 78 -20.31 4.16 5.42
CA SER A 78 -21.53 3.96 4.64
C SER A 78 -22.79 4.46 5.36
N ASN A 79 -22.73 4.56 6.69
CA ASN A 79 -23.84 4.96 7.55
C ASN A 79 -23.77 6.43 8.03
N ASP A 80 -22.87 7.20 7.49
CA ASP A 80 -22.71 8.63 7.81
C ASP A 80 -23.98 9.43 7.53
N ASN A 81 -24.34 10.31 8.46
CA ASN A 81 -25.48 11.22 8.36
C ASN A 81 -26.86 10.51 8.28
N LYS A 82 -26.90 9.23 8.65
CA LYS A 82 -28.13 8.44 8.74
C LYS A 82 -28.46 8.17 10.21
N ALA A 83 -29.72 7.90 10.48
CA ALA A 83 -30.12 7.35 11.78
C ALA A 83 -29.43 5.99 11.99
N THR A 84 -28.93 5.75 13.21
CA THR A 84 -28.34 4.47 13.57
C THR A 84 -29.45 3.51 13.94
N THR A 85 -29.68 2.50 13.11
CA THR A 85 -30.77 1.52 13.32
C THR A 85 -30.14 0.14 13.46
N VAL A 86 -30.45 -0.55 14.55
CA VAL A 86 -29.98 -1.91 14.80
C VAL A 86 -31.17 -2.86 15.03
N HIS A 87 -30.93 -4.13 14.75
CA HIS A 87 -31.83 -5.23 15.08
C HIS A 87 -31.04 -6.31 15.82
N LEU A 88 -31.70 -7.04 16.72
CA LEU A 88 -31.17 -8.19 17.43
C LEU A 88 -32.14 -9.36 17.27
N SER A 89 -31.63 -10.52 16.85
CA SER A 89 -32.49 -11.69 16.62
C SER A 89 -32.84 -12.41 17.90
N ASP A 90 -31.93 -12.42 18.89
CA ASP A 90 -32.11 -13.12 20.15
C ASP A 90 -31.44 -12.33 21.30
N GLY A 91 -32.23 -12.07 22.37
CA GLY A 91 -31.81 -11.22 23.49
C GLY A 91 -32.62 -9.92 23.60
N VAL A 92 -32.10 -8.98 24.36
CA VAL A 92 -32.71 -7.65 24.55
C VAL A 92 -31.71 -6.56 24.13
N LEU A 93 -32.24 -5.42 23.70
CA LEU A 93 -31.45 -4.24 23.39
C LEU A 93 -31.35 -3.30 24.59
N LEU A 94 -30.12 -2.96 24.95
CA LEU A 94 -29.84 -1.92 25.95
C LEU A 94 -29.43 -0.63 25.27
N VAL A 95 -29.91 0.50 25.78
CA VAL A 95 -29.53 1.84 25.29
C VAL A 95 -29.00 2.66 26.46
N ALA A 96 -27.92 3.40 26.25
CA ALA A 96 -27.31 4.28 27.24
C ALA A 96 -26.69 5.52 26.61
N GLY A 97 -26.45 6.57 27.37
CA GLY A 97 -25.48 7.63 27.07
C GLY A 97 -24.04 7.14 27.29
N LEU A 98 -23.06 7.98 26.97
CA LEU A 98 -21.64 7.62 27.04
C LEU A 98 -21.23 7.09 28.44
N GLN A 99 -21.71 7.70 29.48
CA GLN A 99 -21.46 7.34 30.89
C GLN A 99 -22.75 7.08 31.68
N GLY A 100 -23.89 7.00 30.99
CA GLY A 100 -25.18 6.78 31.63
C GLY A 100 -25.46 5.31 31.96
N PRO A 101 -26.43 5.06 32.83
CA PRO A 101 -26.91 3.70 33.06
C PRO A 101 -27.58 3.15 31.81
N TRP A 102 -27.52 1.82 31.67
CA TRP A 102 -28.25 1.12 30.64
C TRP A 102 -29.76 1.08 30.91
N THR A 103 -30.52 1.31 29.85
CA THR A 103 -31.97 1.20 29.87
C THR A 103 -32.37 0.06 28.92
N VAL A 104 -33.21 -0.83 29.40
CA VAL A 104 -33.78 -1.91 28.58
C VAL A 104 -34.83 -1.33 27.63
N VAL A 105 -34.70 -1.64 26.35
CA VAL A 105 -35.72 -1.34 25.34
C VAL A 105 -36.38 -2.66 24.93
N ASP A 106 -37.65 -2.82 25.29
CA ASP A 106 -38.42 -4.01 24.98
C ASP A 106 -38.85 -4.02 23.50
N ALA A 107 -37.87 -4.30 22.66
CA ALA A 107 -38.03 -4.36 21.20
C ALA A 107 -36.87 -5.13 20.58
N THR A 108 -37.11 -5.74 19.43
CA THR A 108 -36.04 -6.42 18.66
C THR A 108 -35.27 -5.47 17.73
N ALA A 109 -35.76 -4.25 17.53
CA ALA A 109 -35.06 -3.22 16.75
C ALA A 109 -35.12 -1.85 17.47
N VAL A 110 -34.02 -1.12 17.43
CA VAL A 110 -33.87 0.24 17.97
C VAL A 110 -33.28 1.15 16.89
N ARG A 111 -33.83 2.38 16.85
CA ARG A 111 -33.32 3.45 16.01
C ARG A 111 -32.97 4.67 16.85
N LEU A 112 -31.75 5.15 16.71
CA LEU A 112 -31.30 6.41 17.34
C LEU A 112 -31.28 7.52 16.29
N VAL A 113 -31.92 8.65 16.62
CA VAL A 113 -31.99 9.83 15.76
C VAL A 113 -31.47 11.03 16.55
N LEU A 114 -30.43 11.67 16.04
CA LEU A 114 -29.86 12.89 16.64
C LEU A 114 -30.86 14.04 16.54
N ASP A 115 -31.04 14.77 17.61
CA ASP A 115 -31.91 15.95 17.69
C ASP A 115 -31.14 17.22 17.29
N GLY A 116 -31.03 17.43 15.97
CA GLY A 116 -30.37 18.62 15.41
C GLY A 116 -28.91 18.75 15.82
N ASP A 117 -28.54 19.86 16.45
CA ASP A 117 -27.18 20.19 16.86
C ASP A 117 -26.96 20.08 18.38
N VAL A 118 -27.90 19.48 19.10
CA VAL A 118 -27.81 19.25 20.55
C VAL A 118 -27.36 17.83 20.90
N ASP A 119 -26.75 17.65 22.07
CA ASP A 119 -26.29 16.34 22.57
C ASP A 119 -27.48 15.52 23.07
N ARG A 120 -28.38 15.16 22.17
CA ARG A 120 -29.59 14.38 22.48
C ARG A 120 -29.99 13.48 21.35
N TYR A 121 -30.40 12.27 21.68
CA TYR A 121 -30.94 11.28 20.72
C TYR A 121 -32.35 10.87 21.14
N HIS A 122 -33.26 10.86 20.18
CA HIS A 122 -34.56 10.19 20.30
C HIS A 122 -34.39 8.70 20.06
N VAL A 123 -35.00 7.89 20.92
CA VAL A 123 -34.98 6.42 20.81
C VAL A 123 -36.32 5.94 20.28
N TYR A 124 -36.29 5.27 19.16
CA TYR A 124 -37.44 4.62 18.55
C TYR A 124 -37.31 3.10 18.69
N SER A 125 -38.40 2.40 18.92
CA SER A 125 -38.50 0.94 18.97
C SER A 125 -39.25 0.40 17.77
N GLY A 126 -38.88 -0.81 17.35
CA GLY A 126 -39.49 -1.51 16.23
C GLY A 126 -39.27 -3.02 16.30
N SER A 127 -39.79 -3.77 15.34
CA SER A 127 -39.63 -5.23 15.27
C SER A 127 -38.69 -5.72 14.18
N SER A 128 -38.21 -4.85 13.29
CA SER A 128 -37.33 -5.23 12.18
C SER A 128 -36.61 -4.03 11.58
N CYS A 129 -35.63 -4.28 10.72
CA CYS A 129 -34.96 -3.26 9.90
C CYS A 129 -35.91 -2.53 8.93
N GLY A 130 -37.04 -3.15 8.57
CA GLY A 130 -37.92 -2.72 7.48
C GLY A 130 -38.83 -1.51 7.79
N GLY A 131 -38.86 -1.03 9.02
CA GLY A 131 -39.68 0.11 9.43
C GLY A 131 -40.67 -0.22 10.55
N GLY A 132 -41.72 0.63 10.71
CA GLY A 132 -42.68 0.48 11.81
C GLY A 132 -42.09 0.93 13.14
N PHE A 133 -41.21 1.94 13.15
CA PHE A 133 -40.61 2.49 14.36
C PHE A 133 -41.55 3.47 15.04
N THR A 134 -41.73 3.28 16.35
CA THR A 134 -42.54 4.12 17.24
C THR A 134 -41.62 4.85 18.23
N ASP A 135 -41.88 6.13 18.46
CA ASP A 135 -41.15 6.90 19.46
C ASP A 135 -41.46 6.31 20.87
N THR A 136 -40.39 5.95 21.58
CA THR A 136 -40.50 5.40 22.96
C THR A 136 -40.68 6.48 24.00
N GLY A 137 -40.49 7.75 23.66
CA GLY A 137 -40.34 8.86 24.58
C GLY A 137 -39.03 8.88 25.37
N LEU A 138 -38.16 7.86 25.18
CA LEU A 138 -36.83 7.83 25.81
C LEU A 138 -35.88 8.78 25.06
N LEU A 139 -35.23 9.66 25.85
CA LEU A 139 -34.21 10.58 25.36
C LEU A 139 -32.86 10.23 25.98
N VAL A 140 -31.84 10.12 25.14
CA VAL A 140 -30.43 9.97 25.55
C VAL A 140 -29.75 11.34 25.44
N ASN A 141 -29.59 12.02 26.59
CA ASN A 141 -28.91 13.32 26.67
C ASN A 141 -27.40 13.11 26.82
N SER A 142 -26.71 12.94 25.68
CA SER A 142 -25.29 12.63 25.61
C SER A 142 -24.79 12.90 24.20
N PRO A 143 -23.50 13.29 23.98
CA PRO A 143 -22.91 13.38 22.64
C PRO A 143 -22.79 12.03 21.95
N VAL A 144 -22.89 10.93 22.70
CA VAL A 144 -22.85 9.54 22.17
C VAL A 144 -23.99 8.75 22.82
N ALA A 145 -24.83 8.14 21.99
CA ALA A 145 -25.79 7.13 22.40
C ALA A 145 -25.27 5.74 22.02
N ARG A 146 -25.33 4.78 22.94
CA ARG A 146 -24.79 3.43 22.83
C ARG A 146 -25.92 2.42 22.74
N ILE A 147 -25.77 1.39 21.93
CA ILE A 147 -26.67 0.22 21.85
C ILE A 147 -25.82 -1.03 22.03
N ALA A 148 -26.23 -1.91 22.93
CA ALA A 148 -25.58 -3.20 23.18
C ALA A 148 -26.61 -4.33 23.28
N PRO A 149 -26.23 -5.56 22.89
CA PRO A 149 -27.03 -6.75 23.10
C PRO A 149 -26.84 -7.24 24.53
N ALA A 150 -27.92 -7.71 25.15
CA ALA A 150 -27.90 -8.27 26.50
C ALA A 150 -28.84 -9.46 26.68
N TRP A 151 -28.60 -10.22 27.75
CA TRP A 151 -29.33 -11.43 28.11
C TRP A 151 -29.72 -11.40 29.59
N PRO A 152 -30.77 -12.10 30.00
CA PRO A 152 -31.09 -12.22 31.42
C PRO A 152 -29.92 -12.80 32.21
N THR A 153 -29.60 -12.18 33.34
CA THR A 153 -28.48 -12.56 34.21
C THR A 153 -28.58 -14.04 34.60
N GLY A 154 -27.43 -14.74 34.44
CA GLY A 154 -27.33 -16.17 34.71
C GLY A 154 -27.86 -17.09 33.59
N SER A 155 -28.37 -16.55 32.48
CA SER A 155 -28.83 -17.33 31.34
C SER A 155 -27.71 -17.66 30.34
N THR A 156 -26.56 -17.01 30.44
CA THR A 156 -25.36 -17.27 29.67
C THR A 156 -24.19 -17.66 30.58
N PRO A 157 -23.24 -18.49 30.14
CA PRO A 157 -22.05 -18.82 30.94
C PRO A 157 -21.09 -17.64 31.18
N TYR A 158 -21.34 -16.48 30.57
CA TYR A 158 -20.44 -15.33 30.52
C TYR A 158 -21.04 -14.05 31.09
N SER A 159 -21.74 -14.18 32.23
CA SER A 159 -22.38 -13.07 32.93
C SER A 159 -21.39 -12.04 33.44
N THR A 160 -21.66 -10.75 33.20
CA THR A 160 -20.84 -9.62 33.66
C THR A 160 -21.40 -8.98 34.97
N GLY A 161 -22.40 -9.60 35.57
CA GLY A 161 -22.91 -9.20 36.89
C GLY A 161 -24.00 -8.13 36.92
N GLY A 162 -24.94 -8.18 35.99
CA GLY A 162 -26.18 -7.38 36.00
C GLY A 162 -25.98 -5.90 35.74
N VAL A 163 -25.92 -5.47 34.48
CA VAL A 163 -25.69 -4.06 34.08
C VAL A 163 -26.96 -3.24 33.94
N ALA A 164 -28.11 -3.91 33.84
CA ALA A 164 -29.43 -3.27 33.75
C ALA A 164 -30.49 -4.15 34.40
N SER A 165 -31.61 -3.54 34.80
CA SER A 165 -32.79 -4.27 35.23
C SER A 165 -34.06 -3.61 34.72
N THR A 166 -35.08 -4.41 34.49
CA THR A 166 -36.45 -3.94 34.21
C THR A 166 -37.18 -3.57 35.51
N ALA A 167 -38.31 -2.89 35.37
CA ALA A 167 -39.12 -2.47 36.53
C ALA A 167 -39.70 -3.67 37.30
N ASP A 168 -39.87 -4.82 36.70
CA ASP A 168 -40.29 -6.09 37.27
C ASP A 168 -39.15 -6.90 37.92
N GLY A 169 -37.90 -6.36 37.89
CA GLY A 169 -36.75 -6.92 38.59
C GLY A 169 -35.92 -7.90 37.81
N VAL A 170 -36.18 -8.11 36.51
CA VAL A 170 -35.28 -8.95 35.66
C VAL A 170 -33.98 -8.19 35.42
N ALA A 171 -32.87 -8.78 35.83
CA ALA A 171 -31.53 -8.27 35.57
C ALA A 171 -30.96 -8.80 34.26
N TYR A 172 -30.17 -7.98 33.60
CA TYR A 172 -29.53 -8.31 32.29
C TYR A 172 -28.03 -8.06 32.35
N ASP A 173 -27.28 -8.96 31.67
CA ASP A 173 -25.84 -8.85 31.45
C ASP A 173 -25.56 -8.53 29.99
N LEU A 174 -24.47 -7.83 29.72
CA LEU A 174 -23.95 -7.67 28.37
C LEU A 174 -23.49 -9.04 27.82
N VAL A 175 -23.76 -9.29 26.55
CA VAL A 175 -23.28 -10.50 25.88
C VAL A 175 -21.78 -10.42 25.71
N ASP A 176 -21.08 -11.48 26.11
CA ASP A 176 -19.66 -11.63 25.79
C ASP A 176 -19.49 -11.85 24.28
N GLN A 177 -18.98 -10.83 23.60
CA GLN A 177 -18.84 -10.82 22.15
C GLN A 177 -17.78 -11.77 21.61
N ALA A 178 -16.85 -12.24 22.45
CA ALA A 178 -15.85 -13.25 22.03
C ALA A 178 -16.50 -14.60 21.69
N THR A 179 -17.55 -14.96 22.46
CA THR A 179 -18.24 -16.26 22.37
C THR A 179 -19.66 -16.15 21.80
N ALA A 180 -20.17 -14.92 21.61
CA ALA A 180 -21.52 -14.66 21.10
C ALA A 180 -21.83 -15.42 19.81
N GLY A 181 -22.99 -16.08 19.76
CA GLY A 181 -23.58 -16.59 18.54
C GLY A 181 -23.95 -15.48 17.55
N LEU A 182 -24.26 -15.83 16.31
CA LEU A 182 -24.65 -14.83 15.29
C LEU A 182 -25.92 -14.08 15.73
N ASP A 183 -26.89 -14.78 16.26
CA ASP A 183 -28.18 -14.20 16.69
C ASP A 183 -28.04 -13.24 17.89
N GLN A 184 -26.91 -13.32 18.60
CA GLN A 184 -26.54 -12.47 19.74
C GLN A 184 -25.69 -11.26 19.37
N THR A 185 -25.42 -11.06 18.07
CA THR A 185 -24.68 -9.90 17.55
C THR A 185 -25.62 -8.88 16.93
N LEU A 186 -25.27 -7.59 17.06
CA LEU A 186 -26.10 -6.51 16.53
C LEU A 186 -26.10 -6.47 15.01
N GLN A 187 -27.27 -6.43 14.41
CA GLN A 187 -27.45 -6.19 12.98
C GLN A 187 -27.61 -4.68 12.76
N LEU A 188 -26.64 -4.04 12.16
CA LEU A 188 -26.79 -2.68 11.66
C LEU A 188 -27.63 -2.70 10.38
N CYS A 189 -28.80 -2.06 10.42
CA CYS A 189 -29.73 -2.02 9.32
C CYS A 189 -29.28 -1.01 8.25
N GLU A 190 -28.96 -1.47 7.07
CA GLU A 190 -28.61 -0.63 5.91
C GLU A 190 -29.80 -0.39 4.98
N GLY A 191 -30.90 -1.08 5.24
CA GLY A 191 -32.17 -1.04 4.53
C GLY A 191 -33.12 -2.14 5.01
N ALA A 192 -34.27 -2.29 4.40
CA ALA A 192 -35.25 -3.31 4.79
C ALA A 192 -34.73 -4.75 4.61
N THR A 193 -33.88 -4.98 3.63
CA THR A 193 -33.36 -6.29 3.27
C THR A 193 -31.84 -6.42 3.35
N SER A 194 -31.16 -5.36 3.78
CA SER A 194 -29.70 -5.30 3.88
C SER A 194 -29.28 -4.98 5.30
N ALA A 195 -28.37 -5.75 5.86
CA ALA A 195 -27.80 -5.56 7.17
C ALA A 195 -26.41 -6.17 7.28
N THR A 196 -25.60 -5.60 8.18
CA THR A 196 -24.30 -6.14 8.56
C THR A 196 -24.29 -6.41 10.08
N TRP A 197 -23.84 -7.59 10.47
CA TRP A 197 -23.70 -8.01 11.86
C TRP A 197 -22.36 -7.55 12.42
N TYR A 198 -22.38 -6.97 13.61
CA TYR A 198 -21.21 -6.48 14.29
C TYR A 198 -21.11 -7.04 15.71
N ARG A 199 -19.93 -7.43 16.12
CA ARG A 199 -19.61 -7.70 17.53
C ARG A 199 -19.51 -6.39 18.30
N GLY A 200 -19.64 -6.45 19.61
CA GLY A 200 -19.55 -5.27 20.47
C GLY A 200 -20.80 -4.38 20.43
N GLU A 201 -20.60 -3.09 20.61
CA GLU A 201 -21.65 -2.08 20.63
C GLU A 201 -21.77 -1.35 19.30
N ILE A 202 -22.97 -0.88 18.97
CA ILE A 202 -23.16 0.13 17.93
C ILE A 202 -23.48 1.46 18.62
N ARG A 203 -22.75 2.50 18.27
CA ARG A 203 -22.88 3.84 18.84
C ARG A 203 -23.31 4.85 17.78
N ALA A 204 -24.19 5.74 18.17
CA ALA A 204 -24.46 6.97 17.44
C ALA A 204 -23.66 8.10 18.10
N ALA A 205 -22.74 8.72 17.37
CA ALA A 205 -21.91 9.82 17.85
C ALA A 205 -22.25 11.13 17.12
N ARG A 206 -22.36 12.23 17.84
CA ARG A 206 -22.55 13.55 17.26
C ARG A 206 -21.19 14.12 16.80
N TYR A 207 -21.18 14.67 15.61
CA TYR A 207 -20.06 15.44 15.07
C TYR A 207 -20.60 16.71 14.38
N GLY A 208 -20.54 17.83 15.08
CA GLY A 208 -21.31 19.04 14.71
C GLY A 208 -22.81 18.75 14.73
N ALA A 209 -23.55 19.15 13.71
CA ALA A 209 -24.97 18.84 13.53
C ALA A 209 -25.20 17.48 12.81
N ARG A 210 -24.20 16.60 12.76
CA ARG A 210 -24.24 15.36 11.98
C ARG A 210 -24.09 14.13 12.88
N GLN A 211 -24.83 13.09 12.56
CA GLN A 211 -24.71 11.79 13.20
C GLN A 211 -23.69 10.92 12.50
N ARG A 212 -22.88 10.21 13.29
CA ARG A 212 -21.94 9.18 12.85
C ARG A 212 -22.32 7.86 13.51
N THR A 213 -22.21 6.77 12.76
CA THR A 213 -22.34 5.43 13.32
C THR A 213 -20.96 4.86 13.57
N VAL A 214 -20.73 4.32 14.75
CA VAL A 214 -19.46 3.76 15.19
C VAL A 214 -19.72 2.36 15.75
N ASN A 215 -18.98 1.38 15.30
CA ASN A 215 -18.89 0.11 16.00
C ASN A 215 -17.82 0.22 17.09
N TRP A 216 -18.14 -0.15 18.31
CA TRP A 216 -17.23 -0.14 19.44
C TRP A 216 -17.01 -1.58 19.89
N VAL A 217 -15.77 -2.07 19.73
CA VAL A 217 -15.47 -3.50 19.79
C VAL A 217 -14.05 -3.72 20.30
N ALA A 218 -13.83 -4.83 21.02
CA ALA A 218 -12.51 -5.27 21.42
C ALA A 218 -11.62 -5.52 20.18
N VAL A 219 -10.34 -5.14 20.25
CA VAL A 219 -9.39 -5.24 19.12
C VAL A 219 -9.31 -6.66 18.60
N GLU A 220 -9.29 -7.67 19.49
CA GLU A 220 -9.25 -9.07 19.05
C GLU A 220 -10.48 -9.48 18.24
N GLN A 221 -11.66 -8.94 18.58
CA GLN A 221 -12.89 -9.20 17.83
C GLN A 221 -12.95 -8.40 16.51
N TYR A 222 -12.37 -7.21 16.46
CA TYR A 222 -12.18 -6.42 15.25
C TYR A 222 -11.30 -7.14 14.23
N LEU A 223 -10.19 -7.71 14.69
CA LEU A 223 -9.22 -8.41 13.81
C LEU A 223 -9.79 -9.65 13.14
N ARG A 224 -10.79 -10.32 13.72
CA ARG A 224 -11.46 -11.48 13.12
C ARG A 224 -12.10 -11.16 11.77
N SER A 225 -12.49 -9.90 11.54
CA SER A 225 -13.00 -9.43 10.26
C SER A 225 -11.93 -8.78 9.39
N VAL A 226 -10.95 -8.10 9.99
CA VAL A 226 -9.90 -7.40 9.25
C VAL A 226 -8.93 -8.37 8.59
N VAL A 227 -8.41 -9.36 9.32
CA VAL A 227 -7.39 -10.27 8.79
C VAL A 227 -7.86 -11.00 7.54
N PRO A 228 -9.07 -11.64 7.50
CA PRO A 228 -9.55 -12.29 6.28
C PRO A 228 -9.96 -11.32 5.16
N SER A 229 -10.21 -10.05 5.48
CA SER A 229 -10.47 -9.00 4.48
C SER A 229 -9.17 -8.50 3.81
N GLU A 230 -8.04 -8.64 4.48
CA GLU A 230 -6.72 -8.20 4.01
C GLU A 230 -5.92 -9.34 3.38
N MET A 231 -5.98 -10.55 3.95
CA MET A 231 -5.31 -11.76 3.43
C MET A 231 -6.29 -12.92 3.29
N PRO A 232 -6.30 -13.63 2.14
CA PRO A 232 -7.15 -14.82 1.95
C PRO A 232 -6.85 -15.91 2.99
N SER A 233 -7.89 -16.44 3.66
CA SER A 233 -7.73 -17.48 4.68
C SER A 233 -7.09 -18.77 4.15
N VAL A 234 -7.32 -19.09 2.87
CA VAL A 234 -6.72 -20.27 2.20
C VAL A 234 -5.19 -20.23 2.17
N TRP A 235 -4.58 -19.07 2.37
CA TRP A 235 -3.12 -18.96 2.45
C TRP A 235 -2.53 -19.75 3.64
N SER A 236 -3.31 -19.95 4.71
CA SER A 236 -2.89 -20.75 5.86
C SER A 236 -2.42 -22.16 5.49
N GLU A 237 -3.02 -22.77 4.46
CA GLU A 237 -2.75 -24.14 4.02
C GLU A 237 -1.54 -24.23 3.06
N MET A 238 -1.06 -23.09 2.53
CA MET A 238 0.04 -23.07 1.58
C MET A 238 1.38 -23.42 2.25
N GLY A 239 2.29 -24.05 1.48
CA GLY A 239 3.58 -24.46 1.98
C GLY A 239 3.47 -25.46 3.13
N ASP A 240 2.57 -26.46 3.00
CA ASP A 240 2.29 -27.45 4.07
C ASP A 240 1.89 -26.80 5.40
N GLY A 241 1.18 -25.68 5.36
CA GLY A 241 0.72 -24.93 6.52
C GLY A 241 1.63 -23.76 6.93
N ALA A 242 2.77 -23.54 6.26
CA ALA A 242 3.68 -22.43 6.57
C ALA A 242 3.03 -21.05 6.34
N GLY A 243 2.07 -20.95 5.42
CA GLY A 243 1.35 -19.71 5.16
C GLY A 243 0.58 -19.14 6.36
N GLN A 244 0.36 -19.96 7.41
CA GLN A 244 -0.20 -19.51 8.69
C GLN A 244 0.66 -18.43 9.35
N GLU A 245 1.99 -18.48 9.20
CA GLU A 245 2.91 -17.47 9.73
C GLU A 245 2.70 -16.08 9.10
N ALA A 246 2.33 -16.04 7.82
CA ALA A 246 1.99 -14.79 7.14
C ALA A 246 0.67 -14.19 7.67
N LEU A 247 -0.35 -15.02 7.93
CA LEU A 247 -1.61 -14.58 8.55
C LEU A 247 -1.38 -14.09 9.99
N GLU A 248 -0.51 -14.72 10.74
CA GLU A 248 -0.11 -14.28 12.09
C GLU A 248 0.65 -12.95 12.05
N ALA A 249 1.58 -12.78 11.10
CA ALA A 249 2.26 -11.51 10.87
C ALA A 249 1.26 -10.39 10.53
N GLN A 250 0.28 -10.68 9.67
CA GLN A 250 -0.79 -9.74 9.34
C GLN A 250 -1.65 -9.37 10.56
N ALA A 251 -1.96 -10.33 11.42
CA ALA A 251 -2.74 -10.07 12.64
C ALA A 251 -1.99 -9.12 13.59
N VAL A 252 -0.69 -9.31 13.78
CA VAL A 252 0.16 -8.40 14.60
C VAL A 252 0.27 -7.02 13.95
N ALA A 253 0.49 -6.96 12.64
CA ALA A 253 0.58 -5.71 11.91
C ALA A 253 -0.76 -4.94 11.96
N ALA A 254 -1.88 -5.59 11.71
CA ALA A 254 -3.21 -4.97 11.74
C ALA A 254 -3.58 -4.47 13.15
N ARG A 255 -3.22 -5.23 14.21
CA ARG A 255 -3.42 -4.84 15.61
C ARG A 255 -2.63 -3.58 15.95
N SER A 256 -1.35 -3.57 15.63
CA SER A 256 -0.47 -2.43 15.89
C SER A 256 -0.96 -1.19 15.14
N TYR A 257 -1.31 -1.34 13.85
CA TYR A 257 -1.89 -0.26 13.05
C TYR A 257 -3.16 0.31 13.70
N ALA A 258 -4.14 -0.54 14.06
CA ALA A 258 -5.40 -0.11 14.66
C ALA A 258 -5.19 0.61 16.00
N LEU A 259 -4.27 0.12 16.82
CA LEU A 259 -3.97 0.73 18.12
C LEU A 259 -3.17 2.03 18.00
N ALA A 260 -2.36 2.19 16.98
CA ALA A 260 -1.62 3.43 16.71
C ALA A 260 -2.47 4.53 16.06
N GLU A 261 -3.56 4.19 15.37
CA GLU A 261 -4.43 5.17 14.71
C GLU A 261 -5.11 6.14 15.68
N VAL A 262 -5.23 7.41 15.27
CA VAL A 262 -5.99 8.47 15.97
C VAL A 262 -6.63 9.37 14.92
N ARG A 263 -7.72 8.91 14.30
CA ARG A 263 -8.33 9.65 13.18
C ARG A 263 -9.47 10.58 13.56
N TYR A 264 -10.26 10.21 14.55
CA TYR A 264 -11.47 10.93 14.90
C TYR A 264 -11.59 11.05 16.42
N GLU A 265 -12.21 12.12 16.90
CA GLU A 265 -12.48 12.32 18.33
C GLU A 265 -13.44 11.25 18.90
N TYR A 266 -14.33 10.72 18.04
CA TYR A 266 -15.38 9.75 18.40
C TYR A 266 -15.08 8.32 17.94
N ALA A 267 -14.03 8.09 17.17
CA ALA A 267 -13.62 6.78 16.68
C ALA A 267 -12.13 6.75 16.37
N LYS A 268 -11.49 5.63 16.62
CA LYS A 268 -10.05 5.47 16.42
C LYS A 268 -9.67 5.35 14.96
N THR A 269 -10.47 4.62 14.20
CA THR A 269 -10.23 4.28 12.78
C THR A 269 -11.53 4.24 11.97
N CYS A 270 -11.50 3.75 10.73
CA CYS A 270 -12.65 3.59 9.83
C CYS A 270 -12.66 2.22 9.14
N ASP A 271 -13.78 1.89 8.46
CA ASP A 271 -14.11 0.58 7.90
C ASP A 271 -13.70 0.36 6.44
N THR A 272 -12.91 1.26 5.82
CA THR A 272 -12.60 1.20 4.39
C THR A 272 -11.10 1.11 4.12
N ILE A 273 -10.71 0.93 2.85
CA ILE A 273 -9.31 0.95 2.37
C ILE A 273 -8.51 2.22 2.73
N ARG A 274 -9.15 3.27 3.25
CA ARG A 274 -8.46 4.44 3.80
C ARG A 274 -7.88 4.21 5.19
N CYS A 275 -8.31 3.13 5.83
CA CYS A 275 -7.89 2.65 7.14
C CYS A 275 -7.50 1.18 7.02
N GLN A 276 -8.38 0.29 7.44
CA GLN A 276 -8.31 -1.15 7.22
C GLN A 276 -9.71 -1.61 6.81
N VAL A 277 -9.81 -2.57 5.90
CA VAL A 277 -11.11 -3.08 5.46
C VAL A 277 -11.75 -3.85 6.61
N TYR A 278 -12.86 -3.32 7.11
CA TYR A 278 -13.63 -3.91 8.20
C TYR A 278 -15.08 -4.14 7.77
N SER A 279 -15.45 -5.37 7.55
CA SER A 279 -16.75 -5.76 6.97
C SER A 279 -17.76 -6.25 8.02
N GLY A 280 -17.42 -6.17 9.33
CA GLY A 280 -18.20 -6.79 10.40
C GLY A 280 -18.07 -8.31 10.38
N ARG A 281 -18.98 -9.01 11.08
CA ARG A 281 -18.99 -10.46 11.20
C ARG A 281 -19.62 -11.16 9.99
N ARG A 282 -20.73 -10.60 9.52
CA ARG A 282 -21.54 -11.14 8.41
C ARG A 282 -22.29 -10.03 7.71
N SER A 283 -22.48 -10.13 6.41
CA SER A 283 -23.36 -9.25 5.65
C SER A 283 -24.51 -10.02 5.01
N ARG A 284 -25.65 -9.32 4.80
CA ARG A 284 -26.80 -9.83 4.06
C ARG A 284 -27.34 -8.76 3.11
N ARG A 285 -27.62 -9.15 1.88
CA ARG A 285 -28.34 -8.33 0.90
C ARG A 285 -29.41 -9.18 0.21
N GLY A 286 -30.67 -8.83 0.43
CA GLY A 286 -31.80 -9.65 0.01
C GLY A 286 -31.78 -11.01 0.69
N SER A 287 -31.78 -12.10 -0.11
CA SER A 287 -31.68 -13.49 0.36
C SER A 287 -30.23 -13.99 0.47
N SER A 288 -29.25 -13.26 -0.05
CA SER A 288 -27.83 -13.65 -0.02
C SER A 288 -27.16 -13.16 1.26
N GLY A 289 -26.34 -14.01 1.87
CA GLY A 289 -25.53 -13.66 3.04
C GLY A 289 -24.17 -14.34 2.97
N TRP A 290 -23.16 -13.68 3.52
CA TRP A 290 -21.77 -14.18 3.57
C TRP A 290 -21.09 -13.76 4.85
N ASP A 291 -20.33 -14.70 5.41
CA ASP A 291 -19.54 -14.50 6.61
C ASP A 291 -18.20 -13.82 6.25
N HIS A 292 -17.70 -12.98 7.16
CA HIS A 292 -16.42 -12.27 7.03
C HIS A 292 -15.37 -12.78 8.03
N GLU A 293 -15.72 -13.66 8.92
CA GLU A 293 -14.82 -14.32 9.87
C GLU A 293 -14.57 -15.75 9.38
N THR A 294 -13.31 -16.23 9.46
CA THR A 294 -12.93 -17.60 9.09
C THR A 294 -12.12 -18.26 10.20
N ALA A 295 -12.18 -19.59 10.29
CA ALA A 295 -11.50 -20.31 11.37
C ALA A 295 -9.97 -20.16 11.31
N GLU A 296 -9.41 -20.14 10.12
CA GLU A 296 -7.97 -20.06 9.86
C GLU A 296 -7.40 -18.71 10.33
N THR A 297 -8.08 -17.60 9.97
CA THR A 297 -7.66 -16.27 10.41
C THR A 297 -7.97 -16.02 11.88
N ASP A 298 -9.05 -16.60 12.42
CA ASP A 298 -9.34 -16.60 13.85
C ASP A 298 -8.25 -17.31 14.65
N ALA A 299 -7.68 -18.40 14.10
CA ALA A 299 -6.54 -19.07 14.69
C ALA A 299 -5.29 -18.16 14.72
N ALA A 300 -5.00 -17.43 13.63
CA ALA A 300 -3.90 -16.48 13.57
C ALA A 300 -4.05 -15.33 14.59
N VAL A 301 -5.25 -14.75 14.70
CA VAL A 301 -5.57 -13.72 15.69
C VAL A 301 -5.37 -14.25 17.10
N THR A 302 -5.85 -15.48 17.38
CA THR A 302 -5.75 -16.11 18.70
C THR A 302 -4.29 -16.41 19.06
N ALA A 303 -3.50 -16.98 18.13
CA ALA A 303 -2.07 -17.29 18.36
C ALA A 303 -1.23 -16.05 18.65
N THR A 304 -1.68 -14.88 18.21
CA THR A 304 -0.98 -13.61 18.36
C THR A 304 -1.69 -12.63 19.30
N THR A 305 -2.59 -13.12 20.16
CA THR A 305 -3.40 -12.28 21.05
C THR A 305 -2.55 -11.24 21.78
N GLY A 306 -2.92 -9.97 21.69
CA GLY A 306 -2.26 -8.82 22.32
C GLY A 306 -0.89 -8.45 21.74
N MET A 307 -0.33 -9.22 20.80
CA MET A 307 1.00 -8.92 20.23
C MET A 307 0.96 -7.68 19.35
N VAL A 308 1.88 -6.74 19.62
CA VAL A 308 2.08 -5.50 18.86
C VAL A 308 3.56 -5.23 18.62
N ARG A 309 3.86 -4.29 17.72
CA ARG A 309 5.20 -3.76 17.46
C ARG A 309 5.33 -2.36 18.06
N LEU A 310 6.38 -2.14 18.85
CA LEU A 310 6.67 -0.83 19.45
C LEU A 310 7.90 -0.21 18.79
N MET A 311 7.86 1.09 18.58
CA MET A 311 9.04 1.92 18.28
C MET A 311 9.13 2.98 19.38
N ASP A 312 10.28 3.11 19.99
CA ASP A 312 10.53 4.05 21.11
C ASP A 312 9.50 3.91 22.26
N GLY A 313 9.03 2.70 22.52
CA GLY A 313 8.05 2.40 23.57
C GLY A 313 6.60 2.72 23.21
N ILE A 314 6.30 3.16 21.98
CA ILE A 314 4.96 3.50 21.50
C ILE A 314 4.55 2.47 20.44
N VAL A 315 3.26 2.08 20.43
CA VAL A 315 2.72 1.18 19.40
C VAL A 315 2.89 1.82 18.03
N SER A 316 3.59 1.11 17.15
CA SER A 316 3.93 1.58 15.82
C SER A 316 2.76 1.43 14.85
N ARG A 317 2.63 2.39 13.94
CA ARG A 317 1.68 2.33 12.84
C ARG A 317 2.23 1.46 11.71
N THR A 318 2.10 0.15 11.87
CA THR A 318 2.61 -0.89 10.96
C THR A 318 1.77 -0.98 9.69
N GLU A 319 2.04 -0.09 8.72
CA GLU A 319 1.36 -0.09 7.42
C GLU A 319 1.68 -1.37 6.63
N PHE A 320 0.76 -1.78 5.76
CA PHE A 320 0.93 -2.92 4.86
C PHE A 320 0.21 -2.67 3.52
N SER A 321 0.56 -3.43 2.51
CA SER A 321 -0.06 -3.37 1.18
C SER A 321 -0.01 -4.73 0.50
N ALA A 322 -0.85 -4.97 -0.51
CA ALA A 322 -0.95 -6.26 -1.16
C ALA A 322 0.39 -6.78 -1.69
N SER A 323 1.08 -5.97 -2.50
CA SER A 323 2.36 -6.35 -3.12
C SER A 323 3.28 -5.14 -3.18
N THR A 324 4.53 -5.31 -2.81
CA THR A 324 5.54 -4.25 -2.88
C THR A 324 6.16 -4.11 -4.26
N GLY A 325 6.12 -5.17 -5.07
CA GLY A 325 6.78 -5.27 -6.37
C GLY A 325 8.26 -5.63 -6.29
N GLY A 326 8.75 -6.06 -5.10
CA GLY A 326 10.13 -6.48 -4.85
C GLY A 326 10.95 -5.56 -3.95
N HIS A 327 10.41 -4.38 -3.56
CA HIS A 327 11.05 -3.48 -2.59
C HIS A 327 10.02 -2.60 -1.89
N THR A 328 10.17 -2.43 -0.58
CA THR A 328 9.28 -1.54 0.20
C THR A 328 9.75 -0.08 0.11
N VAL A 329 8.82 0.85 0.36
CA VAL A 329 9.09 2.29 0.40
C VAL A 329 9.57 2.70 1.79
N THR A 330 10.64 3.46 1.86
CA THR A 330 11.06 4.12 3.10
C THR A 330 10.02 5.16 3.53
N ALA A 331 9.47 5.00 4.72
CA ALA A 331 8.54 5.92 5.36
C ALA A 331 8.79 5.89 6.88
N ASP A 332 7.84 5.42 7.70
CA ASP A 332 8.05 5.23 9.13
C ASP A 332 9.10 4.14 9.40
N PHE A 333 9.29 3.22 8.46
CA PHE A 333 10.31 2.18 8.49
C PHE A 333 11.23 2.32 7.27
N VAL A 334 12.48 1.91 7.44
CA VAL A 334 13.45 1.87 6.32
C VAL A 334 12.98 0.85 5.28
N GLY A 335 13.01 1.25 4.01
CA GLY A 335 12.66 0.36 2.90
C GLY A 335 13.63 -0.82 2.81
N VAL A 336 13.09 -2.01 2.53
CA VAL A 336 13.84 -3.27 2.43
C VAL A 336 13.54 -3.98 1.12
N VAL A 337 14.48 -4.80 0.66
CA VAL A 337 14.26 -5.73 -0.45
C VAL A 337 13.18 -6.72 -0.04
N ASP A 338 12.24 -6.99 -0.92
CA ASP A 338 11.11 -7.89 -0.68
C ASP A 338 11.13 -9.04 -1.71
N ALA A 339 12.08 -9.96 -1.52
CA ALA A 339 12.23 -11.12 -2.40
C ALA A 339 11.01 -12.06 -2.34
N GLY A 340 10.35 -12.14 -1.19
CA GLY A 340 9.12 -12.93 -1.02
C GLY A 340 7.95 -12.44 -1.88
N ASP A 341 7.96 -11.18 -2.33
CA ASP A 341 6.89 -10.63 -3.17
C ASP A 341 6.75 -11.33 -4.55
N ASP A 342 7.81 -12.03 -5.02
CA ASP A 342 7.79 -12.83 -6.27
C ASP A 342 7.24 -14.25 -6.07
N VAL A 343 6.48 -14.49 -5.00
CA VAL A 343 5.79 -15.77 -4.77
C VAL A 343 4.88 -16.10 -5.97
N SER A 344 4.91 -17.35 -6.41
CA SER A 344 4.31 -17.80 -7.69
C SER A 344 2.82 -17.49 -7.86
N ILE A 345 2.07 -17.29 -6.76
CA ILE A 345 0.66 -16.92 -6.80
C ILE A 345 0.41 -15.41 -6.83
N ASN A 346 1.45 -14.57 -6.78
CA ASN A 346 1.29 -13.12 -6.82
C ASN A 346 1.03 -12.62 -8.26
N PRO A 347 -0.22 -12.26 -8.61
CA PRO A 347 -0.54 -11.85 -9.98
C PRO A 347 -0.16 -10.40 -10.26
N VAL A 348 0.39 -9.70 -9.27
CA VAL A 348 0.66 -8.25 -9.33
C VAL A 348 2.10 -7.90 -8.94
N HIS A 349 2.96 -8.91 -8.80
CA HIS A 349 4.41 -8.68 -8.71
C HIS A 349 4.87 -7.86 -9.92
N ARG A 350 4.40 -8.25 -11.11
CA ARG A 350 4.48 -7.47 -12.36
C ARG A 350 3.08 -7.34 -12.96
N TRP A 351 2.79 -6.21 -13.60
CA TRP A 351 1.51 -5.98 -14.24
C TRP A 351 1.64 -5.05 -15.45
N THR A 352 0.72 -5.19 -16.38
CA THR A 352 0.55 -4.31 -17.52
C THR A 352 -0.85 -3.71 -17.47
N ASP A 353 -0.97 -2.44 -17.81
CA ASP A 353 -2.24 -1.70 -17.86
C ASP A 353 -2.20 -0.72 -19.03
N GLU A 354 -3.34 -0.16 -19.41
CA GLU A 354 -3.45 0.82 -20.49
C GLU A 354 -4.04 2.12 -19.97
N VAL A 355 -3.47 3.23 -20.40
CA VAL A 355 -3.98 4.57 -20.10
C VAL A 355 -4.26 5.31 -21.40
N ASP A 356 -5.45 5.88 -21.52
CA ASP A 356 -5.82 6.67 -22.68
C ASP A 356 -5.05 8.01 -22.70
N ALA A 357 -4.26 8.24 -23.75
CA ALA A 357 -3.45 9.44 -23.90
C ALA A 357 -4.30 10.72 -23.97
N ALA A 358 -5.48 10.67 -24.58
CA ALA A 358 -6.40 11.82 -24.62
C ALA A 358 -6.91 12.14 -23.22
N ARG A 359 -7.29 11.12 -22.43
CA ARG A 359 -7.69 11.29 -21.02
C ARG A 359 -6.57 11.89 -20.17
N VAL A 360 -5.31 11.50 -20.43
CA VAL A 360 -4.14 12.10 -19.72
C VAL A 360 -4.04 13.59 -20.08
N ALA A 361 -4.09 13.93 -21.37
CA ALA A 361 -4.04 15.31 -21.81
C ALA A 361 -5.16 16.16 -21.19
N ASP A 362 -6.39 15.69 -21.27
CA ASP A 362 -7.58 16.38 -20.72
C ASP A 362 -7.47 16.57 -19.20
N THR A 363 -7.03 15.54 -18.46
CA THR A 363 -6.90 15.58 -16.98
C THR A 363 -5.94 16.68 -16.53
N PHE A 364 -4.90 16.96 -17.30
CA PHE A 364 -3.87 17.94 -16.96
C PHE A 364 -3.96 19.25 -17.79
N GLY A 365 -5.01 19.40 -18.62
CA GLY A 365 -5.24 20.60 -19.42
C GLY A 365 -4.18 20.83 -20.51
N LEU A 366 -3.65 19.74 -21.06
CA LEU A 366 -2.67 19.74 -22.13
C LEU A 366 -3.33 19.55 -23.51
N GLY A 367 -2.67 20.02 -24.56
CA GLY A 367 -2.95 19.60 -25.93
C GLY A 367 -2.58 18.12 -26.16
N PRO A 368 -2.72 17.63 -27.41
CA PRO A 368 -2.35 16.25 -27.74
C PRO A 368 -0.97 15.90 -27.25
N LEU A 369 -0.86 14.79 -26.52
CA LEU A 369 0.40 14.36 -25.93
C LEU A 369 1.40 13.94 -27.01
N TYR A 370 2.63 14.29 -26.74
CA TYR A 370 3.79 13.86 -27.48
C TYR A 370 4.55 12.74 -26.75
N GLU A 371 4.64 12.86 -25.40
CA GLU A 371 5.43 11.98 -24.58
C GLU A 371 4.91 11.95 -23.13
N ILE A 372 5.04 10.80 -22.50
CA ILE A 372 4.90 10.60 -21.05
C ILE A 372 6.20 9.95 -20.58
N GLU A 373 6.94 10.60 -19.69
CA GLU A 373 8.24 10.13 -19.23
C GLU A 373 8.31 10.11 -17.71
N VAL A 374 8.81 9.01 -17.12
CA VAL A 374 9.17 8.98 -15.70
C VAL A 374 10.55 9.60 -15.55
N VAL A 375 10.59 10.87 -15.13
CA VAL A 375 11.82 11.68 -15.08
C VAL A 375 12.57 11.55 -13.76
N GLU A 376 11.89 11.11 -12.70
CA GLU A 376 12.51 10.87 -11.39
C GLU A 376 11.97 9.59 -10.78
N ARG A 377 12.87 8.78 -10.20
CA ARG A 377 12.59 7.54 -9.48
C ARG A 377 13.20 7.57 -8.09
N ASP A 378 12.67 6.78 -7.17
CA ASP A 378 13.16 6.72 -5.78
C ASP A 378 14.50 5.96 -5.61
N GLY A 379 14.97 5.27 -6.66
CA GLY A 379 16.25 4.58 -6.68
C GLY A 379 16.27 3.22 -5.99
N PHE A 380 15.13 2.70 -5.54
CA PHE A 380 15.06 1.44 -4.78
C PHE A 380 14.50 0.30 -5.64
N GLY A 381 15.18 -0.86 -5.58
CA GLY A 381 14.77 -2.05 -6.30
C GLY A 381 15.09 -1.98 -7.79
N ASP A 382 14.48 -2.88 -8.54
CA ASP A 382 14.69 -3.02 -9.99
C ASP A 382 14.20 -1.77 -10.77
N ASP A 383 14.76 -1.57 -11.96
CA ASP A 383 14.35 -0.54 -12.91
C ASP A 383 14.40 0.90 -12.35
N GLY A 384 15.24 1.11 -11.33
CA GLY A 384 15.38 2.41 -10.66
C GLY A 384 14.24 2.74 -9.69
N GLY A 385 13.34 1.80 -9.44
CA GLY A 385 12.30 1.95 -8.42
C GLY A 385 11.05 2.70 -8.87
N ARG A 386 10.34 3.25 -7.89
CA ARG A 386 9.03 3.89 -8.06
C ARG A 386 9.15 5.25 -8.72
N ALA A 387 8.18 5.60 -9.55
CA ALA A 387 8.06 6.93 -10.15
C ALA A 387 7.79 7.97 -9.04
N VAL A 388 8.70 8.93 -8.91
CA VAL A 388 8.56 10.11 -8.07
C VAL A 388 7.92 11.22 -8.89
N GLU A 389 8.48 11.53 -10.06
CA GLU A 389 7.96 12.53 -10.99
C GLU A 389 7.76 11.94 -12.40
N VAL A 390 6.66 12.37 -13.02
CA VAL A 390 6.28 12.03 -14.39
C VAL A 390 6.13 13.34 -15.17
N GLU A 391 6.87 13.51 -16.24
CA GLU A 391 6.74 14.63 -17.15
C GLU A 391 5.81 14.26 -18.32
N LEU A 392 4.86 15.12 -18.57
CA LEU A 392 3.92 15.05 -19.70
C LEU A 392 4.30 16.15 -20.67
N ARG A 393 4.53 15.80 -21.93
CA ARG A 393 4.88 16.74 -22.99
C ARG A 393 3.79 16.73 -24.07
N ALA A 394 3.26 17.90 -24.37
CA ALA A 394 2.31 18.08 -25.47
C ALA A 394 3.02 18.49 -26.77
N ARG A 395 2.38 18.27 -27.91
CA ARG A 395 2.92 18.61 -29.25
C ARG A 395 3.13 20.11 -29.47
N ASP A 396 2.39 20.95 -28.77
CA ASP A 396 2.52 22.41 -28.80
C ASP A 396 3.71 22.93 -27.97
N GLY A 397 4.48 22.01 -27.35
CA GLY A 397 5.63 22.31 -26.51
C GLY A 397 5.30 22.55 -25.04
N ASN A 398 4.02 22.53 -24.66
CA ASN A 398 3.63 22.62 -23.26
C ASN A 398 4.07 21.38 -22.50
N ARG A 399 4.48 21.59 -21.23
CA ARG A 399 4.95 20.54 -20.32
C ARG A 399 4.21 20.62 -19.01
N PHE A 400 3.98 19.46 -18.40
CA PHE A 400 3.39 19.36 -17.07
C PHE A 400 4.09 18.25 -16.29
N VAL A 401 4.57 18.57 -15.07
CA VAL A 401 5.17 17.58 -14.18
C VAL A 401 4.17 17.23 -13.10
N VAL A 402 3.98 15.94 -12.89
CA VAL A 402 3.05 15.41 -11.90
C VAL A 402 3.74 14.32 -11.07
N SER A 403 3.45 14.24 -9.76
CA SER A 403 4.00 13.16 -8.95
C SER A 403 3.47 11.79 -9.41
N GLY A 404 4.34 10.76 -9.39
CA GLY A 404 3.96 9.38 -9.73
C GLY A 404 2.74 8.89 -8.93
N ASN A 405 2.61 9.29 -7.67
CA ASN A 405 1.44 8.97 -6.84
C ASN A 405 0.15 9.66 -7.32
N ARG A 406 0.22 10.90 -7.82
CA ARG A 406 -0.94 11.56 -8.40
C ARG A 406 -1.32 10.91 -9.72
N PHE A 407 -0.36 10.65 -10.60
CA PHE A 407 -0.58 9.96 -11.87
C PHE A 407 -1.25 8.60 -11.63
N ARG A 408 -0.70 7.79 -10.72
CA ARG A 408 -1.31 6.53 -10.30
C ARG A 408 -2.79 6.67 -9.92
N ARG A 409 -3.13 7.64 -9.06
CA ARG A 409 -4.52 7.82 -8.57
C ARG A 409 -5.49 8.30 -9.63
N GLU A 410 -5.06 9.22 -10.50
CA GLU A 410 -5.91 9.77 -11.56
C GLU A 410 -6.27 8.71 -12.61
N PHE A 411 -5.35 7.78 -12.88
CA PHE A 411 -5.54 6.74 -13.90
C PHE A 411 -5.85 5.36 -13.34
N GLY A 412 -5.88 5.21 -12.02
CA GLY A 412 -6.25 3.95 -11.36
C GLY A 412 -5.19 2.86 -11.42
N LEU A 413 -3.91 3.21 -11.61
CA LEU A 413 -2.82 2.25 -11.64
C LEU A 413 -2.62 1.56 -10.28
N ARG A 414 -2.15 0.32 -10.31
CA ARG A 414 -2.01 -0.52 -9.10
C ARG A 414 -0.99 0.03 -8.11
N SER A 415 0.14 0.56 -8.60
CA SER A 415 1.18 1.19 -7.79
C SER A 415 1.76 2.40 -8.51
N ASN A 416 2.64 3.14 -7.85
CA ASN A 416 3.48 4.15 -8.50
C ASN A 416 4.84 3.59 -8.97
N TRP A 417 5.04 2.29 -8.91
CA TRP A 417 6.18 1.64 -9.54
C TRP A 417 5.81 1.21 -10.95
N PHE A 418 6.02 2.09 -11.88
CA PHE A 418 5.68 1.86 -13.28
C PHE A 418 6.65 2.54 -14.25
N GLY A 419 6.67 2.04 -15.49
CA GLY A 419 7.24 2.65 -16.66
C GLY A 419 6.18 2.79 -17.75
N VAL A 420 6.48 3.57 -18.78
CA VAL A 420 5.60 3.79 -19.92
C VAL A 420 6.24 3.15 -21.15
N ALA A 421 5.57 2.15 -21.70
CA ALA A 421 5.96 1.53 -22.97
C ALA A 421 5.25 2.23 -24.12
N TYR A 422 5.97 2.45 -25.19
CA TYR A 422 5.45 3.08 -26.41
C TYR A 422 5.26 2.00 -27.48
N GLY A 423 4.05 1.91 -28.00
CA GLY A 423 3.71 0.96 -29.06
C GLY A 423 2.74 -0.13 -28.60
N PRO A 424 2.39 -1.07 -29.49
CA PRO A 424 1.57 -2.21 -29.12
C PRO A 424 2.28 -3.05 -28.04
N PRO A 425 1.55 -3.86 -27.26
CA PRO A 425 2.11 -4.66 -26.15
C PRO A 425 3.33 -5.51 -26.51
N ASP A 426 3.52 -5.81 -27.79
CA ASP A 426 4.62 -6.61 -28.32
C ASP A 426 5.84 -5.77 -28.77
N ALA A 427 5.82 -4.45 -28.61
CA ALA A 427 6.83 -3.54 -29.16
C ALA A 427 7.99 -3.19 -28.21
N GLY A 428 7.98 -3.73 -27.01
CA GLY A 428 9.03 -3.55 -26.00
C GLY A 428 8.48 -3.26 -24.62
N SER A 429 9.14 -3.79 -23.61
CA SER A 429 8.81 -3.56 -22.21
C SER A 429 9.16 -2.14 -21.78
N ALA A 430 8.33 -1.50 -20.97
CA ALA A 430 8.63 -0.22 -20.29
C ALA A 430 9.77 -0.37 -19.28
N PHE A 431 10.01 -1.61 -18.87
CA PHE A 431 11.19 -2.03 -18.16
C PHE A 431 12.01 -2.92 -19.11
N PRO A 432 13.32 -2.75 -19.22
CA PRO A 432 14.13 -3.65 -20.00
C PRO A 432 13.90 -5.08 -19.50
N ASP A 433 13.47 -5.98 -20.40
CA ASP A 433 13.35 -7.39 -20.07
C ASP A 433 14.76 -7.91 -19.75
N PRO A 434 15.00 -8.43 -18.54
CA PRO A 434 16.31 -8.98 -18.20
C PRO A 434 16.69 -10.20 -19.05
N GLN A 435 15.80 -10.68 -19.94
CA GLN A 435 16.05 -11.82 -20.84
C GLN A 435 16.13 -11.48 -22.33
N VAL A 436 15.84 -10.23 -22.77
CA VAL A 436 15.94 -9.83 -24.19
C VAL A 436 17.22 -9.03 -24.40
N ASP A 437 18.18 -9.67 -25.02
CA ASP A 437 19.49 -9.16 -25.48
C ASP A 437 20.15 -8.17 -24.54
N GLU A 438 20.68 -8.77 -23.50
CA GLU A 438 21.60 -8.13 -22.57
C GLU A 438 22.88 -7.69 -23.28
N TYR A 439 22.95 -6.44 -23.63
CA TYR A 439 24.24 -5.79 -23.62
C TYR A 439 24.52 -5.29 -22.19
N ARG A 440 24.78 -6.24 -21.27
CA ARG A 440 25.46 -5.90 -20.01
C ARG A 440 26.88 -5.50 -20.35
N VAL A 441 27.13 -4.22 -20.36
CA VAL A 441 28.52 -3.75 -20.26
C VAL A 441 28.98 -4.05 -18.83
N THR A 442 29.54 -5.26 -18.65
CA THR A 442 30.19 -5.63 -17.39
C THR A 442 31.56 -4.97 -17.38
N THR A 443 31.66 -3.78 -16.81
CA THR A 443 32.94 -3.16 -16.54
C THR A 443 33.50 -3.73 -15.25
N GLY A 444 34.61 -4.48 -15.36
CA GLY A 444 35.41 -4.82 -14.19
C GLY A 444 36.25 -3.60 -13.80
N TYR A 445 35.77 -2.81 -12.84
CA TYR A 445 36.60 -1.79 -12.20
C TYR A 445 37.42 -2.45 -11.08
N SER A 446 38.67 -1.99 -10.90
CA SER A 446 39.42 -2.30 -9.70
C SER A 446 38.78 -1.60 -8.48
N VAL A 447 39.05 -2.07 -7.29
CA VAL A 447 38.56 -1.39 -6.05
C VAL A 447 39.06 0.07 -6.00
N GLU A 448 40.22 0.33 -6.55
CA GLU A 448 40.82 1.69 -6.65
C GLU A 448 40.07 2.56 -7.67
N ASP A 449 39.61 2.01 -8.78
CA ASP A 449 38.80 2.72 -9.77
C ASP A 449 37.42 3.08 -9.22
N LEU A 450 36.79 2.19 -8.48
CA LEU A 450 35.51 2.46 -7.81
C LEU A 450 35.64 3.57 -6.77
N ALA A 451 36.71 3.58 -5.98
CA ALA A 451 36.97 4.63 -5.03
C ALA A 451 37.19 5.99 -5.72
N SER A 452 37.89 6.00 -6.85
CA SER A 452 38.13 7.20 -7.66
C SER A 452 36.85 7.71 -8.32
N ILE A 453 35.98 6.82 -8.81
CA ILE A 453 34.66 7.14 -9.39
C ILE A 453 33.76 7.73 -8.29
N GLN A 454 33.72 7.13 -7.12
CA GLN A 454 32.93 7.64 -6.01
C GLN A 454 33.42 9.01 -5.55
N ALA A 455 34.73 9.19 -5.38
CA ALA A 455 35.32 10.47 -5.00
C ALA A 455 35.03 11.58 -6.03
N ALA A 456 35.03 11.25 -7.33
CA ALA A 456 34.69 12.19 -8.37
C ALA A 456 33.18 12.52 -8.40
N ALA A 457 32.32 11.55 -8.20
CA ALA A 457 30.87 11.76 -8.07
C ALA A 457 30.55 12.67 -6.87
N ASP A 458 31.14 12.39 -5.71
CA ASP A 458 30.97 13.19 -4.50
C ASP A 458 31.45 14.64 -4.68
N HIS A 459 32.57 14.83 -5.38
CA HIS A 459 33.10 16.17 -5.68
C HIS A 459 32.17 16.98 -6.59
N LEU A 460 31.50 16.33 -7.54
CA LEU A 460 30.54 16.95 -8.44
C LEU A 460 29.11 17.02 -7.85
N GLN A 461 28.91 16.54 -6.63
CA GLN A 461 27.59 16.38 -6.01
C GLN A 461 26.63 15.54 -6.87
N MET A 462 27.16 14.54 -7.56
CA MET A 462 26.44 13.58 -8.41
C MET A 462 26.39 12.23 -7.73
N THR A 463 25.32 11.50 -7.94
CA THR A 463 25.28 10.06 -7.58
C THR A 463 26.20 9.27 -8.52
N THR A 464 26.70 8.12 -8.07
CA THR A 464 27.54 7.24 -8.90
C THR A 464 26.88 6.89 -10.26
N PRO A 465 25.57 6.56 -10.34
CA PRO A 465 24.88 6.36 -11.63
C PRO A 465 24.84 7.60 -12.53
N GLU A 466 24.70 8.81 -11.98
CA GLU A 466 24.73 10.05 -12.76
C GLU A 466 26.11 10.33 -13.31
N PHE A 467 27.14 10.09 -12.51
CA PHE A 467 28.51 10.21 -12.95
C PHE A 467 28.86 9.21 -14.05
N GLN A 468 28.43 7.96 -13.94
CA GLN A 468 28.60 6.94 -14.97
C GLN A 468 27.87 7.31 -16.26
N ARG A 469 26.64 7.84 -16.18
CA ARG A 469 25.92 8.37 -17.35
C ARG A 469 26.67 9.52 -18.02
N ALA A 470 27.18 10.47 -17.22
CA ALA A 470 27.98 11.57 -17.75
C ALA A 470 29.25 11.07 -18.46
N ALA A 471 29.90 10.04 -17.94
CA ALA A 471 31.06 9.41 -18.58
C ALA A 471 30.71 8.84 -19.96
N VAL A 472 29.58 8.15 -20.10
CA VAL A 472 29.08 7.62 -21.39
C VAL A 472 28.77 8.74 -22.38
N TRP A 473 28.15 9.83 -21.94
CA TRP A 473 27.92 11.00 -22.79
C TRP A 473 29.20 11.64 -23.30
N VAL A 474 30.24 11.73 -22.47
CA VAL A 474 31.55 12.24 -22.89
C VAL A 474 32.16 11.33 -23.94
N VAL A 475 32.05 10.01 -23.79
CA VAL A 475 32.55 9.05 -24.79
C VAL A 475 31.79 9.18 -26.10
N ALA A 476 30.45 9.19 -26.05
CA ALA A 476 29.62 9.36 -27.24
C ALA A 476 29.92 10.69 -27.97
N PHE A 477 30.19 11.76 -27.23
CA PHE A 477 30.62 13.04 -27.78
C PHE A 477 31.98 12.94 -28.49
N LEU A 478 32.96 12.31 -27.87
CA LEU A 478 34.28 12.08 -28.47
C LEU A 478 34.23 11.22 -29.74
N VAL A 479 33.32 10.21 -29.77
CA VAL A 479 33.07 9.41 -31.01
C VAL A 479 32.59 10.29 -32.13
N ASN A 480 31.60 11.14 -31.85
CA ASN A 480 31.04 12.01 -32.90
C ASN A 480 32.08 13.03 -33.43
N LEU A 481 33.01 13.45 -32.57
CA LEU A 481 34.15 14.30 -33.00
C LEU A 481 35.18 13.57 -33.88
N SER A 482 35.37 12.26 -33.67
CA SER A 482 36.37 11.46 -34.43
C SER A 482 35.90 10.95 -35.78
N GLY A 483 34.63 11.21 -36.14
CA GLY A 483 34.09 10.84 -37.46
C GLY A 483 33.79 9.36 -37.70
N GLY A 484 33.66 8.58 -36.62
CA GLY A 484 33.09 7.24 -36.53
C GLY A 484 33.61 6.17 -37.52
N ALA A 485 34.16 5.08 -37.02
CA ALA A 485 34.46 3.87 -37.81
C ALA A 485 33.38 2.80 -37.56
N THR A 486 32.99 2.14 -38.64
CA THR A 486 31.87 1.16 -38.67
C THR A 486 32.40 -0.27 -38.70
N ASN A 487 32.67 -0.91 -37.55
CA ASN A 487 32.67 -2.39 -37.47
C ASN A 487 32.69 -2.87 -36.00
N PRO A 488 31.83 -3.81 -35.59
CA PRO A 488 31.84 -4.37 -34.24
C PRO A 488 33.02 -5.33 -34.05
N VAL A 489 33.67 -5.31 -32.91
CA VAL A 489 34.74 -6.22 -32.51
C VAL A 489 34.27 -7.09 -31.34
N ASP A 490 34.38 -8.40 -31.46
CA ASP A 490 34.09 -9.35 -30.37
C ASP A 490 35.09 -9.16 -29.22
N ALA A 491 34.58 -8.91 -28.00
CA ALA A 491 35.42 -8.73 -26.83
C ALA A 491 35.86 -10.07 -26.22
N PRO A 492 37.16 -10.26 -25.89
CA PRO A 492 37.64 -11.46 -25.20
C PRO A 492 37.24 -11.44 -23.69
N ALA A 493 36.92 -12.63 -23.15
CA ALA A 493 36.56 -12.82 -21.77
C ALA A 493 37.70 -12.45 -20.79
N VAL A 494 37.47 -11.59 -19.86
CA VAL A 494 38.40 -11.23 -18.79
C VAL A 494 38.34 -12.28 -17.68
N THR A 495 39.43 -12.99 -17.42
CA THR A 495 39.58 -13.95 -16.32
C THR A 495 40.37 -13.33 -15.18
N GLY A 496 39.74 -13.25 -14.00
CA GLY A 496 40.42 -13.13 -12.71
C GLY A 496 40.49 -11.75 -12.07
N SER A 497 39.38 -11.27 -11.54
CA SER A 497 39.29 -10.37 -10.37
C SER A 497 37.84 -10.34 -9.90
N GLU A 498 37.60 -10.05 -8.61
CA GLU A 498 36.25 -9.96 -8.06
C GLU A 498 35.40 -8.97 -8.86
N LYS A 499 34.34 -9.47 -9.50
CA LYS A 499 33.46 -8.66 -10.33
C LYS A 499 32.51 -7.86 -9.42
N VAL A 500 32.76 -6.60 -9.24
CA VAL A 500 31.72 -5.66 -8.80
C VAL A 500 30.90 -5.30 -10.03
N THR A 501 29.72 -5.91 -10.17
CA THR A 501 28.82 -5.66 -11.28
C THR A 501 28.00 -4.41 -10.98
N THR A 502 28.39 -3.28 -11.51
CA THR A 502 27.47 -2.13 -11.61
C THR A 502 26.72 -2.31 -12.93
N ALA A 503 25.42 -2.61 -12.83
CA ALA A 503 24.55 -2.68 -14.01
C ALA A 503 24.31 -1.25 -14.52
N TYR A 504 24.99 -0.88 -15.58
CA TYR A 504 24.68 0.33 -16.35
C TYR A 504 23.90 -0.10 -17.59
N PHE A 505 22.69 0.39 -17.73
CA PHE A 505 21.89 0.21 -18.94
C PHE A 505 22.21 1.36 -19.91
N ALA A 506 23.19 1.15 -20.79
CA ALA A 506 23.36 2.01 -21.95
C ALA A 506 22.29 1.63 -22.98
N ALA A 507 21.63 2.61 -23.59
CA ALA A 507 20.83 2.33 -24.78
C ALA A 507 21.72 1.67 -25.86
N ALA A 508 21.14 0.84 -26.72
CA ALA A 508 21.90 0.16 -27.79
C ALA A 508 22.72 1.16 -28.65
N SER A 509 22.24 2.40 -28.78
CA SER A 509 22.94 3.52 -29.41
C SER A 509 24.23 3.93 -28.69
N ASP A 510 24.22 3.92 -27.35
CA ASP A 510 25.36 4.34 -26.54
C ASP A 510 26.46 3.28 -26.56
N GLN A 511 26.05 2.00 -26.59
CA GLN A 511 26.97 0.89 -26.75
C GLN A 511 27.64 0.87 -28.12
N GLN A 512 26.88 1.07 -29.21
CA GLN A 512 27.45 1.24 -30.53
C GLN A 512 28.44 2.39 -30.59
N ALA A 513 28.14 3.49 -29.90
CA ALA A 513 29.03 4.64 -29.79
C ALA A 513 30.32 4.28 -29.05
N ILE A 514 30.24 3.56 -27.92
CA ILE A 514 31.41 3.07 -27.17
C ILE A 514 32.25 2.12 -27.99
N GLU A 515 31.64 1.18 -28.70
CA GLU A 515 32.31 0.22 -29.59
C GLU A 515 33.01 0.91 -30.77
N GLN A 516 32.39 1.94 -31.34
CA GLN A 516 32.98 2.76 -32.41
C GLN A 516 34.21 3.53 -31.95
N VAL A 517 34.19 4.11 -30.72
CA VAL A 517 35.40 4.75 -30.14
C VAL A 517 36.50 3.73 -29.91
N ALA A 518 36.15 2.61 -29.30
CA ALA A 518 37.10 1.55 -29.03
C ALA A 518 37.82 1.10 -30.31
N ALA A 519 37.04 0.86 -31.38
CA ALA A 519 37.60 0.49 -32.67
C ALA A 519 38.50 1.57 -33.31
N GLY A 520 38.10 2.85 -33.17
CA GLY A 520 38.86 3.99 -33.67
C GLY A 520 40.24 4.17 -32.99
N PHE A 521 40.36 3.74 -31.75
CA PHE A 521 41.61 3.80 -30.97
C PHE A 521 42.30 2.43 -30.81
N GLY A 522 41.79 1.37 -31.44
CA GLY A 522 42.31 0.02 -31.28
C GLY A 522 42.09 -0.58 -29.90
N LEU A 523 41.10 -0.08 -29.18
CA LEU A 523 40.73 -0.50 -27.81
C LEU A 523 39.52 -1.45 -27.87
N ASN A 524 39.44 -2.39 -26.97
CA ASN A 524 38.18 -3.11 -26.72
C ASN A 524 37.21 -2.27 -25.88
N GLY A 525 35.92 -2.66 -25.78
CA GLY A 525 34.91 -1.90 -25.10
C GLY A 525 35.22 -1.61 -23.61
N ALA A 526 35.88 -2.53 -22.91
CA ALA A 526 36.29 -2.35 -21.51
C ALA A 526 37.43 -1.33 -21.38
N GLU A 527 38.39 -1.33 -22.30
CA GLU A 527 39.47 -0.35 -22.33
C GLU A 527 38.95 1.05 -22.68
N ALA A 528 38.01 1.16 -23.61
CA ALA A 528 37.37 2.44 -23.93
C ALA A 528 36.60 3.03 -22.73
N GLN A 529 35.93 2.19 -21.94
CA GLN A 529 35.28 2.62 -20.70
C GLN A 529 36.30 3.07 -19.64
N ALA A 530 37.37 2.32 -19.44
CA ALA A 530 38.43 2.70 -18.51
C ALA A 530 39.08 4.03 -18.91
N VAL A 531 39.34 4.25 -20.20
CA VAL A 531 39.83 5.54 -20.72
C VAL A 531 38.82 6.66 -20.48
N SER A 532 37.53 6.40 -20.66
CA SER A 532 36.47 7.40 -20.44
C SER A 532 36.39 7.85 -18.99
N VAL A 533 36.44 6.88 -18.06
CA VAL A 533 36.45 7.18 -16.63
C VAL A 533 37.71 7.97 -16.25
N THR A 534 38.85 7.55 -16.74
CA THR A 534 40.13 8.26 -16.50
C THR A 534 40.07 9.69 -17.05
N LEU A 535 39.52 9.89 -18.25
CA LEU A 535 39.36 11.19 -18.87
C LEU A 535 38.39 12.09 -18.08
N LEU A 536 37.30 11.53 -17.60
CA LEU A 536 36.32 12.24 -16.80
C LEU A 536 36.90 12.65 -15.43
N VAL A 537 37.63 11.77 -14.76
CA VAL A 537 38.38 12.06 -13.53
C VAL A 537 39.41 13.18 -13.76
N PHE A 538 40.10 13.13 -14.89
CA PHE A 538 41.07 14.16 -15.29
C PHE A 538 40.39 15.53 -15.54
N LEU A 539 39.25 15.54 -16.27
CA LEU A 539 38.48 16.76 -16.52
C LEU A 539 37.92 17.37 -15.24
N VAL A 540 37.47 16.54 -14.30
CA VAL A 540 37.01 16.97 -12.96
C VAL A 540 38.19 17.56 -12.18
N GLY A 541 39.35 16.94 -12.23
CA GLY A 541 40.58 17.45 -11.61
C GLY A 541 40.98 18.82 -12.16
N LEU A 542 40.84 19.02 -13.48
CA LEU A 542 41.10 20.32 -14.12
C LEU A 542 40.07 21.37 -13.74
N ALA A 543 38.78 21.03 -13.66
CA ALA A 543 37.73 21.95 -13.23
C ALA A 543 37.90 22.37 -11.77
N GLY A 544 38.28 21.44 -10.89
CA GLY A 544 38.59 21.72 -9.49
C GLY A 544 39.85 22.56 -9.29
N ALA A 545 40.81 22.51 -10.23
CA ALA A 545 42.02 23.37 -10.21
C ALA A 545 41.76 24.77 -10.76
N ALA A 546 40.78 24.95 -11.63
CA ALA A 546 40.38 26.23 -12.20
C ALA A 546 39.48 27.06 -11.27
N GLY A 547 38.96 26.46 -10.19
CA GLY A 547 38.11 27.10 -9.19
C GLY A 547 38.83 27.49 -7.87
N ARG A 548 40.17 27.49 -7.85
CA ARG A 548 40.99 27.99 -6.71
C ARG A 548 41.70 29.27 -7.05
#